data_cfdfe13a326bd56e9fc80c63b38f990e
#
_entry.id   cfdfe13a326bd56e9fc80c63b38f990e
#
_cell.length_a   1.000
_cell.length_b   1.000
_cell.length_c   1.000
_cell.angle_alpha   90.00
_cell.angle_beta   90.00
_cell.angle_gamma   90.00
#
_symmetry.space_group_name_H-M   'P 1'
#
loop_
_entity.id
_entity.type
_entity.pdbx_description
1 polymer ?
#
loop_
_entity_poly.entity_id
_entity_poly.type
_entity_poly.pdbx_seq_one_letter_code
_entity_poly.pdbx_strand_id
1 'polypeptide(L)'
;MASTTTREQVKVGRLTVALTNTGKVLFPGDGVTKGDLIGYYQATADVMLPYLRDRPVAMARYPDGITGERIFQKNVGRHFPDWIPRVEVGKQGGKLSQVVCAKAADLVYLANQACIELHPFLSRVGREDDSPDQLHRPDMLIFDLDPPDGGHFEAVRTAALRLREILEDLGLAAFVKTTGSKGLHVQVPLNGREEFDPVREFARQVAEVLAAAEPDLVTVEQRKEARHGRVYADIMRNAYAQTAVAAYSVRARPHAPVATPVSWDEVADPALAADSFTLRALPDRLAQLAKAGDPWAGMSRHRQGLSRPRRLLARKPS
;
A
#
# COMPACT_ATOMS: atom_id res chain seq x y z
N MET A 1 -19.28 15.17 -32.01
CA MET A 1 -18.04 14.75 -32.67
C MET A 1 -17.62 13.41 -32.06
N ALA A 2 -17.55 12.34 -32.84
CA ALA A 2 -17.11 11.04 -32.37
C ALA A 2 -15.61 11.13 -32.03
N SER A 3 -15.25 10.93 -30.77
CA SER A 3 -13.86 10.85 -30.32
C SER A 3 -13.22 9.64 -30.98
N THR A 4 -12.27 9.86 -31.87
CA THR A 4 -11.49 8.81 -32.51
C THR A 4 -10.63 8.18 -31.41
N THR A 5 -11.02 7.01 -30.94
CA THR A 5 -10.26 6.26 -29.91
C THR A 5 -8.94 5.82 -30.56
N THR A 6 -7.85 6.50 -30.27
CA THR A 6 -6.52 6.09 -30.71
C THR A 6 -6.18 4.77 -30.03
N ARG A 7 -6.00 3.72 -30.81
CA ARG A 7 -5.56 2.40 -30.32
C ARG A 7 -4.08 2.26 -30.59
N GLU A 8 -3.30 2.21 -29.53
CA GLU A 8 -1.88 1.92 -29.55
C GLU A 8 -1.65 0.51 -29.01
N GLN A 9 -0.51 -0.08 -29.28
CA GLN A 9 -0.12 -1.37 -28.73
C GLN A 9 1.27 -1.27 -28.13
N VAL A 10 1.44 -1.83 -26.95
CA VAL A 10 2.74 -1.93 -26.29
C VAL A 10 3.07 -3.38 -26.01
N LYS A 11 4.31 -3.77 -26.33
CA LYS A 11 4.84 -5.09 -25.99
C LYS A 11 5.41 -5.06 -24.58
N VAL A 12 4.88 -5.91 -23.69
CA VAL A 12 5.34 -6.03 -22.31
C VAL A 12 5.67 -7.50 -22.03
N GLY A 13 6.95 -7.81 -22.02
CA GLY A 13 7.42 -9.19 -21.99
C GLY A 13 6.95 -9.97 -23.22
N ARG A 14 6.18 -11.03 -23.02
CA ARG A 14 5.61 -11.88 -24.11
C ARG A 14 4.21 -11.45 -24.55
N LEU A 15 3.60 -10.47 -23.90
CA LEU A 15 2.24 -10.01 -24.16
C LEU A 15 2.24 -8.70 -24.95
N THR A 16 1.21 -8.52 -25.78
CA THR A 16 0.89 -7.24 -26.41
C THR A 16 -0.37 -6.70 -25.75
N VAL A 17 -0.27 -5.52 -25.13
CA VAL A 17 -1.38 -4.84 -24.46
C VAL A 17 -1.89 -3.74 -25.38
N ALA A 18 -3.18 -3.78 -25.70
CA ALA A 18 -3.84 -2.71 -26.44
C ALA A 18 -4.13 -1.54 -25.49
N LEU A 19 -3.67 -0.36 -25.87
CA LEU A 19 -3.85 0.89 -25.11
C LEU A 19 -4.94 1.75 -25.76
N THR A 20 -5.64 2.50 -24.96
CA THR A 20 -6.68 3.41 -25.41
C THR A 20 -6.54 4.77 -24.73
N ASN A 21 -6.75 5.85 -25.48
CA ASN A 21 -6.80 7.22 -24.95
C ASN A 21 -5.56 7.55 -24.07
N THR A 22 -4.37 7.21 -24.52
CA THR A 22 -3.10 7.45 -23.81
C THR A 22 -2.85 8.92 -23.51
N GLY A 23 -3.30 9.82 -24.41
CA GLY A 23 -3.25 11.27 -24.22
C GLY A 23 -4.28 11.85 -23.24
N LYS A 24 -5.18 11.03 -22.65
CA LYS A 24 -6.15 11.55 -21.66
C LYS A 24 -5.43 12.05 -20.42
N VAL A 25 -5.62 13.31 -20.06
CA VAL A 25 -5.05 13.90 -18.85
C VAL A 25 -5.77 13.32 -17.62
N LEU A 26 -5.03 12.71 -16.70
CA LEU A 26 -5.53 12.18 -15.44
C LEU A 26 -5.29 13.14 -14.27
N PHE A 27 -4.22 13.96 -14.33
CA PHE A 27 -3.89 14.96 -13.32
C PHE A 27 -3.81 16.33 -13.99
N PRO A 28 -4.91 17.09 -14.00
CA PRO A 28 -5.00 18.35 -14.78
C PRO A 28 -3.97 19.40 -14.37
N GLY A 29 -3.68 19.54 -13.07
CA GLY A 29 -2.71 20.52 -12.57
C GLY A 29 -1.26 20.26 -13.01
N ASP A 30 -0.93 19.00 -13.30
CA ASP A 30 0.44 18.55 -13.61
C ASP A 30 0.60 18.12 -15.06
N GLY A 31 -0.50 18.07 -15.82
CA GLY A 31 -0.50 17.56 -17.19
C GLY A 31 -0.13 16.08 -17.32
N VAL A 32 -0.23 15.30 -16.23
CA VAL A 32 0.08 13.86 -16.26
C VAL A 32 -1.06 13.11 -16.95
N THR A 33 -0.70 12.39 -18.01
CA THR A 33 -1.62 11.65 -18.87
C THR A 33 -1.76 10.18 -18.42
N LYS A 34 -2.72 9.49 -19.03
CA LYS A 34 -2.83 8.04 -18.89
C LYS A 34 -1.62 7.31 -19.48
N GLY A 35 -1.02 7.84 -20.54
CA GLY A 35 0.23 7.34 -21.12
C GLY A 35 1.38 7.42 -20.11
N ASP A 36 1.51 8.55 -19.41
CA ASP A 36 2.53 8.71 -18.35
C ASP A 36 2.33 7.71 -17.23
N LEU A 37 1.09 7.48 -16.78
CA LEU A 37 0.77 6.48 -15.76
C LEU A 37 1.13 5.05 -16.21
N ILE A 38 0.84 4.72 -17.49
CA ILE A 38 1.18 3.42 -18.09
C ILE A 38 2.71 3.25 -18.10
N GLY A 39 3.43 4.24 -18.61
CA GLY A 39 4.90 4.24 -18.67
C GLY A 39 5.51 4.10 -17.28
N TYR A 40 4.97 4.81 -16.29
CA TYR A 40 5.39 4.71 -14.89
C TYR A 40 5.25 3.28 -14.36
N TYR A 41 4.07 2.67 -14.46
CA TYR A 41 3.85 1.31 -13.95
C TYR A 41 4.62 0.24 -14.72
N GLN A 42 4.91 0.46 -15.99
CA GLN A 42 5.81 -0.40 -16.76
C GLN A 42 7.25 -0.31 -16.24
N ALA A 43 7.75 0.90 -16.02
CA ALA A 43 9.13 1.16 -15.54
C ALA A 43 9.36 0.70 -14.09
N THR A 44 8.34 0.79 -13.24
CA THR A 44 8.43 0.41 -11.82
C THR A 44 8.01 -1.03 -11.53
N ALA A 45 7.63 -1.79 -12.53
CA ALA A 45 7.08 -3.13 -12.35
C ALA A 45 7.99 -4.06 -11.53
N ASP A 46 9.30 -4.06 -11.79
CA ASP A 46 10.24 -4.96 -11.13
C ASP A 46 10.38 -4.68 -9.64
N VAL A 47 10.30 -3.41 -9.23
CA VAL A 47 10.37 -3.03 -7.81
C VAL A 47 9.01 -3.12 -7.11
N MET A 48 7.90 -3.05 -7.83
CA MET A 48 6.55 -3.05 -7.29
C MET A 48 5.96 -4.46 -7.15
N LEU A 49 6.17 -5.32 -8.14
CA LEU A 49 5.60 -6.67 -8.19
C LEU A 49 5.93 -7.56 -6.98
N PRO A 50 7.13 -7.52 -6.36
CA PRO A 50 7.40 -8.28 -5.14
C PRO A 50 6.40 -8.05 -4.01
N TYR A 51 5.81 -6.85 -3.94
CA TYR A 51 4.84 -6.45 -2.91
C TYR A 51 3.38 -6.70 -3.31
N LEU A 52 3.11 -6.94 -4.59
CA LEU A 52 1.78 -7.21 -5.15
C LEU A 52 1.54 -8.68 -5.47
N ARG A 53 2.63 -9.44 -5.73
CA ARG A 53 2.53 -10.84 -6.18
C ARG A 53 1.72 -11.68 -5.21
N ASP A 54 0.81 -12.48 -5.78
CA ASP A 54 -0.06 -13.40 -5.05
C ASP A 54 -1.04 -12.71 -4.08
N ARG A 55 -1.32 -11.40 -4.26
CA ARG A 55 -2.30 -10.68 -3.45
C ARG A 55 -3.50 -10.27 -4.28
N PRO A 56 -4.73 -10.48 -3.78
CA PRO A 56 -5.90 -9.85 -4.35
C PRO A 56 -5.78 -8.32 -4.28
N VAL A 57 -6.07 -7.64 -5.38
CA VAL A 57 -5.91 -6.19 -5.49
C VAL A 57 -7.26 -5.52 -5.71
N ALA A 58 -7.58 -4.54 -4.87
CA ALA A 58 -8.64 -3.57 -5.14
C ALA A 58 -8.06 -2.39 -5.93
N MET A 59 -8.82 -1.91 -6.90
CA MET A 59 -8.42 -0.88 -7.86
C MET A 59 -9.16 0.43 -7.57
N ALA A 60 -8.44 1.53 -7.34
CA ALA A 60 -9.05 2.86 -7.37
C ALA A 60 -8.86 3.46 -8.76
N ARG A 61 -9.94 3.46 -9.55
CA ARG A 61 -9.97 3.93 -10.93
C ARG A 61 -10.53 5.34 -10.99
N TYR A 62 -9.97 6.11 -11.91
CA TYR A 62 -10.39 7.49 -12.17
C TYR A 62 -10.51 7.71 -13.69
N PRO A 63 -11.58 7.17 -14.31
CA PRO A 63 -11.75 7.24 -15.77
C PRO A 63 -11.71 8.66 -16.31
N ASP A 64 -12.15 9.64 -15.51
CA ASP A 64 -12.21 11.06 -15.87
C ASP A 64 -11.14 11.91 -15.16
N GLY A 65 -10.06 11.27 -14.70
CA GLY A 65 -8.99 11.92 -13.95
C GLY A 65 -9.34 12.14 -12.48
N ILE A 66 -8.37 12.70 -11.72
CA ILE A 66 -8.49 12.84 -10.26
C ILE A 66 -9.58 13.83 -9.81
N THR A 67 -10.06 14.68 -10.71
CA THR A 67 -11.17 15.60 -10.45
C THR A 67 -12.53 14.97 -10.73
N GLY A 68 -12.57 13.80 -11.37
CA GLY A 68 -13.78 13.04 -11.64
C GLY A 68 -14.13 12.06 -10.52
N GLU A 69 -15.13 11.22 -10.78
CA GLU A 69 -15.59 10.22 -9.83
C GLU A 69 -14.53 9.13 -9.59
N ARG A 70 -14.32 8.80 -8.32
CA ARG A 70 -13.51 7.65 -7.90
C ARG A 70 -14.33 6.38 -7.92
N ILE A 71 -13.92 5.40 -8.71
CA ILE A 71 -14.51 4.05 -8.73
C ILE A 71 -13.60 3.10 -7.94
N PHE A 72 -14.02 2.72 -6.73
CA PHE A 72 -13.27 1.71 -5.96
C PHE A 72 -13.77 0.32 -6.34
N GLN A 73 -13.03 -0.35 -7.23
CA GLN A 73 -13.42 -1.60 -7.86
C GLN A 73 -12.67 -2.78 -7.23
N LYS A 74 -13.40 -3.66 -6.56
CA LYS A 74 -12.88 -4.95 -6.05
C LYS A 74 -13.08 -6.09 -7.04
N ASN A 75 -14.19 -6.08 -7.79
CA ASN A 75 -14.54 -7.17 -8.69
C ASN A 75 -14.01 -6.94 -10.11
N VAL A 76 -13.46 -7.98 -10.73
CA VAL A 76 -12.99 -7.94 -12.13
C VAL A 76 -14.20 -7.77 -13.07
N GLY A 77 -14.12 -6.80 -13.99
CA GLY A 77 -15.13 -6.60 -15.01
C GLY A 77 -15.06 -7.67 -16.11
N ARG A 78 -16.20 -7.95 -16.77
CA ARG A 78 -16.28 -8.94 -17.86
C ARG A 78 -15.36 -8.61 -19.05
N HIS A 79 -14.95 -7.35 -19.21
CA HIS A 79 -14.06 -6.86 -20.27
C HIS A 79 -12.57 -7.09 -20.00
N PHE A 80 -12.23 -7.60 -18.80
CA PHE A 80 -10.85 -7.93 -18.49
C PHE A 80 -10.42 -9.18 -19.27
N PRO A 81 -9.25 -9.15 -19.94
CA PRO A 81 -8.77 -10.29 -20.71
C PRO A 81 -8.46 -11.49 -19.82
N ASP A 82 -8.57 -12.69 -20.37
CA ASP A 82 -8.39 -13.95 -19.63
C ASP A 82 -6.96 -14.14 -19.12
N TRP A 83 -5.99 -13.48 -19.74
CA TRP A 83 -4.60 -13.55 -19.29
C TRP A 83 -4.29 -12.74 -18.02
N ILE A 84 -5.21 -11.90 -17.53
CA ILE A 84 -5.11 -11.26 -16.23
C ILE A 84 -5.42 -12.29 -15.15
N PRO A 85 -4.45 -12.61 -14.26
CA PRO A 85 -4.70 -13.53 -13.15
C PRO A 85 -5.76 -12.97 -12.21
N ARG A 86 -6.61 -13.87 -11.72
CA ARG A 86 -7.69 -13.52 -10.79
C ARG A 86 -7.92 -14.63 -9.76
N VAL A 87 -8.45 -14.26 -8.62
CA VAL A 87 -8.82 -15.18 -7.55
C VAL A 87 -10.21 -14.86 -7.02
N GLU A 88 -10.92 -15.89 -6.59
CA GLU A 88 -12.18 -15.72 -5.89
C GLU A 88 -11.94 -15.41 -4.41
N VAL A 89 -12.50 -14.33 -3.93
CA VAL A 89 -12.46 -13.87 -2.54
C VAL A 89 -13.87 -13.95 -1.96
N GLY A 90 -14.01 -14.64 -0.83
CA GLY A 90 -15.27 -14.73 -0.09
C GLY A 90 -15.73 -13.37 0.42
N LYS A 91 -17.03 -13.12 0.35
CA LYS A 91 -17.72 -12.00 1.02
C LYS A 91 -19.04 -12.47 1.60
N GLN A 92 -19.64 -11.68 2.48
CA GLN A 92 -20.99 -11.95 2.95
C GLN A 92 -21.95 -12.03 1.75
N GLY A 93 -22.62 -13.16 1.60
CA GLY A 93 -23.58 -13.42 0.53
C GLY A 93 -22.99 -13.77 -0.84
N GLY A 94 -21.71 -14.21 -0.93
CA GLY A 94 -21.14 -14.68 -2.20
C GLY A 94 -19.63 -14.53 -2.32
N LYS A 95 -19.17 -14.40 -3.56
CA LYS A 95 -17.74 -14.26 -3.90
C LYS A 95 -17.51 -13.06 -4.81
N LEU A 96 -16.28 -12.56 -4.80
CA LEU A 96 -15.76 -11.56 -5.72
C LEU A 96 -14.57 -12.13 -6.48
N SER A 97 -14.51 -11.93 -7.79
CA SER A 97 -13.32 -12.22 -8.57
C SER A 97 -12.41 -10.99 -8.53
N GLN A 98 -11.22 -11.11 -7.93
CA GLN A 98 -10.27 -10.00 -7.80
C GLN A 98 -9.00 -10.25 -8.63
N VAL A 99 -8.41 -9.16 -9.13
CA VAL A 99 -7.13 -9.22 -9.85
C VAL A 99 -6.02 -9.64 -8.89
N VAL A 100 -5.10 -10.45 -9.41
CA VAL A 100 -3.80 -10.74 -8.79
C VAL A 100 -2.71 -10.33 -9.77
N CYS A 101 -1.88 -9.35 -9.41
CA CYS A 101 -0.79 -8.90 -10.28
C CYS A 101 0.41 -9.87 -10.17
N ALA A 102 0.84 -10.41 -11.31
CA ALA A 102 1.96 -11.36 -11.38
C ALA A 102 3.09 -10.87 -12.31
N LYS A 103 2.80 -9.97 -13.25
CA LYS A 103 3.73 -9.52 -14.30
C LYS A 103 3.49 -8.06 -14.67
N ALA A 104 4.48 -7.41 -15.29
CA ALA A 104 4.41 -6.01 -15.71
C ALA A 104 3.19 -5.71 -16.63
N ALA A 105 2.81 -6.66 -17.48
CA ALA A 105 1.65 -6.49 -18.36
C ALA A 105 0.33 -6.31 -17.57
N ASP A 106 0.21 -6.89 -16.38
CA ASP A 106 -0.96 -6.71 -15.52
C ASP A 106 -1.05 -5.27 -15.05
N LEU A 107 0.06 -4.68 -14.59
CA LEU A 107 0.14 -3.28 -14.15
C LEU A 107 -0.16 -2.32 -15.29
N VAL A 108 0.43 -2.57 -16.48
CA VAL A 108 0.17 -1.78 -17.69
C VAL A 108 -1.30 -1.83 -18.07
N TYR A 109 -1.93 -3.00 -18.02
CA TYR A 109 -3.36 -3.13 -18.32
C TYR A 109 -4.21 -2.36 -17.31
N LEU A 110 -3.91 -2.47 -16.00
CA LEU A 110 -4.64 -1.75 -14.96
C LEU A 110 -4.50 -0.23 -15.12
N ALA A 111 -3.30 0.27 -15.42
CA ALA A 111 -3.08 1.69 -15.72
C ALA A 111 -3.90 2.13 -16.94
N ASN A 112 -3.97 1.31 -18.01
CA ASN A 112 -4.82 1.58 -19.17
C ASN A 112 -6.32 1.64 -18.81
N GLN A 113 -6.76 0.98 -17.73
CA GLN A 113 -8.11 1.11 -17.15
C GLN A 113 -8.26 2.36 -16.26
N ALA A 114 -7.32 3.31 -16.31
CA ALA A 114 -7.22 4.46 -15.41
C ALA A 114 -7.21 4.08 -13.91
N CYS A 115 -6.64 2.93 -13.59
CA CYS A 115 -6.38 2.54 -12.21
C CYS A 115 -5.16 3.30 -11.71
N ILE A 116 -5.38 4.37 -10.94
CA ILE A 116 -4.31 5.19 -10.38
C ILE A 116 -3.74 4.54 -9.14
N GLU A 117 -4.61 4.03 -8.24
CA GLU A 117 -4.17 3.44 -6.98
C GLU A 117 -4.43 1.94 -6.96
N LEU A 118 -3.43 1.19 -6.50
CA LEU A 118 -3.49 -0.25 -6.28
C LEU A 118 -3.49 -0.54 -4.78
N HIS A 119 -4.47 -1.30 -4.33
CA HIS A 119 -4.69 -1.60 -2.91
C HIS A 119 -4.71 -3.11 -2.68
N PRO A 120 -3.57 -3.77 -2.44
CA PRO A 120 -3.50 -5.20 -2.16
C PRO A 120 -4.04 -5.57 -0.79
N PHE A 121 -4.43 -6.84 -0.65
CA PHE A 121 -4.68 -7.50 0.63
C PHE A 121 -3.38 -7.64 1.44
N LEU A 122 -3.53 -7.80 2.76
CA LEU A 122 -2.42 -8.10 3.67
C LEU A 122 -2.09 -9.59 3.74
N SER A 123 -2.80 -10.43 2.98
CA SER A 123 -2.58 -11.87 2.83
C SER A 123 -2.34 -12.22 1.37
N ARG A 124 -1.83 -13.42 1.12
CA ARG A 124 -1.56 -13.95 -0.22
C ARG A 124 -2.49 -15.09 -0.57
N VAL A 125 -2.70 -15.26 -1.86
CA VAL A 125 -3.30 -16.48 -2.40
C VAL A 125 -2.34 -17.63 -2.10
N GLY A 126 -2.86 -18.72 -1.56
CA GLY A 126 -2.09 -19.97 -1.36
C GLY A 126 -1.64 -20.54 -2.69
N ARG A 127 -0.54 -21.32 -2.67
CA ARG A 127 -0.18 -22.20 -3.77
C ARG A 127 -1.09 -23.43 -3.74
N GLU A 128 -1.11 -24.23 -4.80
CA GLU A 128 -1.96 -25.42 -4.90
C GLU A 128 -1.82 -26.38 -3.69
N ASP A 129 -0.62 -26.43 -3.10
CA ASP A 129 -0.32 -27.26 -1.91
C ASP A 129 -0.56 -26.53 -0.57
N ASP A 130 -0.95 -25.27 -0.59
CA ASP A 130 -1.21 -24.48 0.62
C ASP A 130 -2.65 -24.73 1.11
N SER A 131 -2.88 -24.44 2.41
CA SER A 131 -4.24 -24.46 2.97
C SER A 131 -5.17 -23.53 2.19
N PRO A 132 -6.40 -23.95 1.85
CA PRO A 132 -7.39 -23.09 1.20
C PRO A 132 -7.72 -21.83 2.02
N ASP A 133 -7.38 -21.80 3.32
CA ASP A 133 -7.58 -20.68 4.22
C ASP A 133 -6.43 -19.66 4.22
N GLN A 134 -5.45 -19.76 3.31
CA GLN A 134 -4.28 -18.85 3.29
C GLN A 134 -4.68 -17.38 3.17
N LEU A 135 -5.78 -17.06 2.47
CA LEU A 135 -6.29 -15.68 2.40
C LEU A 135 -6.77 -15.14 3.75
N HIS A 136 -7.07 -15.98 4.73
CA HIS A 136 -7.46 -15.58 6.08
C HIS A 136 -6.27 -15.36 7.01
N ARG A 137 -5.04 -15.58 6.53
CA ARG A 137 -3.80 -15.49 7.31
C ARG A 137 -2.89 -14.40 6.75
N PRO A 138 -2.81 -13.22 7.39
CA PRO A 138 -1.98 -12.13 6.91
C PRO A 138 -0.49 -12.49 7.04
N ASP A 139 0.28 -12.15 6.00
CA ASP A 139 1.75 -12.16 6.01
C ASP A 139 2.32 -10.76 6.25
N MET A 140 1.45 -9.80 6.59
CA MET A 140 1.77 -8.41 6.85
C MET A 140 0.86 -7.85 7.93
N LEU A 141 1.44 -7.08 8.87
CA LEU A 141 0.73 -6.24 9.81
C LEU A 141 1.10 -4.79 9.49
N ILE A 142 0.12 -3.89 9.54
CA ILE A 142 0.30 -2.47 9.19
C ILE A 142 -0.23 -1.59 10.33
N PHE A 143 0.58 -0.58 10.71
CA PHE A 143 0.14 0.59 11.43
C PHE A 143 0.07 1.75 10.43
N ASP A 144 -1.12 2.31 10.22
CA ASP A 144 -1.36 3.47 9.37
C ASP A 144 -1.38 4.72 10.28
N LEU A 145 -0.31 5.50 10.23
CA LEU A 145 -0.14 6.68 11.08
C LEU A 145 -0.66 7.91 10.35
N ASP A 146 -1.83 8.35 10.72
CA ASP A 146 -2.50 9.51 10.14
C ASP A 146 -2.30 10.77 10.98
N PRO A 147 -1.90 11.90 10.38
CA PRO A 147 -1.79 13.17 11.09
C PRO A 147 -3.17 13.68 11.53
N PRO A 148 -3.22 14.56 12.54
CA PRO A 148 -4.42 15.33 12.83
C PRO A 148 -4.80 16.24 11.65
N ASP A 149 -6.04 16.68 11.59
CA ASP A 149 -6.47 17.66 10.57
C ASP A 149 -5.68 18.96 10.75
N GLY A 150 -5.03 19.41 9.66
CA GLY A 150 -4.13 20.57 9.69
C GLY A 150 -2.78 20.33 10.39
N GLY A 151 -2.51 19.10 10.84
CA GLY A 151 -1.30 18.77 11.57
C GLY A 151 -0.06 18.65 10.68
N HIS A 152 1.11 18.87 11.29
CA HIS A 152 2.40 18.78 10.63
C HIS A 152 2.85 17.31 10.52
N PHE A 153 3.50 16.96 9.43
CA PHE A 153 4.05 15.63 9.17
C PHE A 153 5.16 15.23 10.18
N GLU A 154 5.77 16.19 10.85
CA GLU A 154 6.74 15.98 11.93
C GLU A 154 6.17 15.09 13.05
N ALA A 155 4.93 15.33 13.48
CA ALA A 155 4.26 14.49 14.47
C ALA A 155 4.15 13.03 14.02
N VAL A 156 3.85 12.79 12.74
CA VAL A 156 3.76 11.44 12.17
C VAL A 156 5.13 10.78 12.13
N ARG A 157 6.21 11.51 11.78
CA ARG A 157 7.59 11.00 11.79
C ARG A 157 8.01 10.60 13.20
N THR A 158 7.75 11.47 14.18
CA THR A 158 8.05 11.20 15.59
C THR A 158 7.29 9.96 16.08
N ALA A 159 5.99 9.86 15.81
CA ALA A 159 5.19 8.70 16.17
C ALA A 159 5.70 7.40 15.51
N ALA A 160 6.15 7.47 14.24
CA ALA A 160 6.71 6.33 13.53
C ALA A 160 8.04 5.85 14.15
N LEU A 161 8.92 6.76 14.55
CA LEU A 161 10.18 6.44 15.22
C LEU A 161 9.94 5.81 16.59
N ARG A 162 8.99 6.32 17.37
CA ARG A 162 8.59 5.73 18.65
C ARG A 162 7.98 4.34 18.48
N LEU A 163 7.13 4.17 17.47
CA LEU A 163 6.58 2.85 17.14
C LEU A 163 7.68 1.86 16.75
N ARG A 164 8.68 2.31 15.98
CA ARG A 164 9.85 1.49 15.64
C ARG A 164 10.55 0.97 16.89
N GLU A 165 10.88 1.85 17.86
CA GLU A 165 11.53 1.47 19.11
C GLU A 165 10.73 0.40 19.86
N ILE A 166 9.40 0.58 19.97
CA ILE A 166 8.52 -0.41 20.62
C ILE A 166 8.58 -1.76 19.88
N LEU A 167 8.54 -1.77 18.54
CA LEU A 167 8.59 -2.99 17.75
C LEU A 167 9.96 -3.69 17.87
N GLU A 168 11.06 -2.93 17.88
CA GLU A 168 12.42 -3.45 18.09
C GLU A 168 12.56 -4.10 19.48
N ASP A 169 12.04 -3.48 20.54
CA ASP A 169 11.97 -4.06 21.91
C ASP A 169 11.19 -5.38 21.96
N LEU A 170 10.16 -5.50 21.10
CA LEU A 170 9.40 -6.74 20.95
C LEU A 170 10.13 -7.78 20.08
N GLY A 171 11.29 -7.43 19.52
CA GLY A 171 12.08 -8.26 18.63
C GLY A 171 11.48 -8.39 17.23
N LEU A 172 10.76 -7.38 16.78
CA LEU A 172 10.14 -7.31 15.45
C LEU A 172 10.89 -6.33 14.54
N ALA A 173 11.31 -6.81 13.38
CA ALA A 173 11.77 -5.95 12.30
C ALA A 173 10.57 -5.27 11.65
N ALA A 174 10.66 -3.95 11.48
CA ALA A 174 9.62 -3.13 10.87
C ALA A 174 10.19 -2.33 9.70
N PHE A 175 9.33 -2.09 8.72
CA PHE A 175 9.63 -1.37 7.48
C PHE A 175 8.64 -0.22 7.33
N VAL A 176 9.07 0.87 6.72
CA VAL A 176 8.25 2.08 6.64
C VAL A 176 8.16 2.59 5.21
N LYS A 177 7.00 3.16 4.87
CA LYS A 177 6.82 3.89 3.61
C LYS A 177 5.95 5.13 3.81
N THR A 178 6.14 6.13 2.96
CA THR A 178 5.18 7.21 2.82
C THR A 178 3.88 6.68 2.23
N THR A 179 2.74 7.30 2.58
CA THR A 179 1.46 6.94 1.96
C THR A 179 1.23 7.64 0.62
N GLY A 180 2.09 8.59 0.23
CA GLY A 180 1.84 9.50 -0.89
C GLY A 180 0.58 10.35 -0.67
N SER A 181 0.17 10.54 0.60
CA SER A 181 -1.02 11.29 0.98
C SER A 181 -0.75 12.18 2.18
N LYS A 182 -0.91 11.70 3.41
CA LYS A 182 -0.74 12.49 4.62
C LYS A 182 0.14 11.82 5.67
N GLY A 183 0.26 10.51 5.67
CA GLY A 183 0.84 9.73 6.75
C GLY A 183 1.95 8.77 6.33
N LEU A 184 2.30 7.89 7.25
CA LEU A 184 3.24 6.80 7.08
C LEU A 184 2.56 5.45 7.35
N HIS A 185 2.92 4.43 6.60
CA HIS A 185 2.65 3.04 6.97
C HIS A 185 3.89 2.41 7.56
N VAL A 186 3.81 1.94 8.80
CA VAL A 186 4.80 1.05 9.41
C VAL A 186 4.31 -0.38 9.23
N GLN A 187 5.13 -1.23 8.61
CA GLN A 187 4.78 -2.58 8.20
C GLN A 187 5.67 -3.61 8.88
N VAL A 188 5.06 -4.65 9.42
CA VAL A 188 5.76 -5.78 10.04
C VAL A 188 5.47 -7.04 9.22
N PRO A 189 6.48 -7.63 8.55
CA PRO A 189 6.30 -8.88 7.81
C PRO A 189 6.05 -10.04 8.78
N LEU A 190 5.03 -10.84 8.50
CA LEU A 190 4.62 -11.98 9.30
C LEU A 190 4.87 -13.32 8.59
N ASN A 191 4.79 -14.40 9.34
CA ASN A 191 4.96 -15.75 8.82
C ASN A 191 3.69 -16.36 8.19
N GLY A 192 2.55 -15.65 8.21
CA GLY A 192 1.28 -16.10 7.64
C GLY A 192 0.66 -17.32 8.33
N ARG A 193 0.94 -17.54 9.63
CA ARG A 193 0.41 -18.69 10.39
C ARG A 193 -0.82 -18.36 11.21
N GLU A 194 -0.98 -17.10 11.59
CA GLU A 194 -2.08 -16.64 12.42
C GLU A 194 -3.18 -15.98 11.57
N GLU A 195 -4.41 -16.03 12.03
CA GLU A 195 -5.55 -15.38 11.39
C GLU A 195 -5.57 -13.86 11.65
N PHE A 196 -6.41 -13.13 10.92
CA PHE A 196 -6.50 -11.68 11.00
C PHE A 196 -6.86 -11.16 12.41
N ASP A 197 -7.82 -11.78 13.09
CA ASP A 197 -8.30 -11.26 14.37
C ASP A 197 -7.23 -11.30 15.46
N PRO A 198 -6.47 -12.39 15.69
CA PRO A 198 -5.32 -12.38 16.59
C PRO A 198 -4.23 -11.38 16.21
N VAL A 199 -3.96 -11.21 14.91
CA VAL A 199 -2.95 -10.24 14.42
C VAL A 199 -3.42 -8.81 14.69
N ARG A 200 -4.68 -8.50 14.41
CA ARG A 200 -5.28 -7.18 14.68
C ARG A 200 -5.30 -6.85 16.17
N GLU A 201 -5.61 -7.84 17.01
CA GLU A 201 -5.58 -7.67 18.46
C GLU A 201 -4.17 -7.33 18.97
N PHE A 202 -3.14 -8.01 18.45
CA PHE A 202 -1.76 -7.66 18.74
C PHE A 202 -1.41 -6.24 18.29
N ALA A 203 -1.84 -5.84 17.07
CA ALA A 203 -1.63 -4.49 16.57
C ALA A 203 -2.30 -3.44 17.46
N ARG A 204 -3.52 -3.72 17.97
CA ARG A 204 -4.24 -2.85 18.89
C ARG A 204 -3.46 -2.63 20.18
N GLN A 205 -2.98 -3.72 20.79
CA GLN A 205 -2.19 -3.65 22.03
C GLN A 205 -0.90 -2.86 21.85
N VAL A 206 -0.19 -3.03 20.71
CA VAL A 206 1.01 -2.24 20.42
C VAL A 206 0.66 -0.76 20.23
N ALA A 207 -0.42 -0.45 19.53
CA ALA A 207 -0.87 0.94 19.35
C ALA A 207 -1.29 1.60 20.67
N GLU A 208 -1.89 0.85 21.60
CA GLU A 208 -2.24 1.32 22.96
C GLU A 208 -0.98 1.59 23.78
N VAL A 209 0.05 0.73 23.70
CA VAL A 209 1.36 0.99 24.36
C VAL A 209 2.00 2.26 23.80
N LEU A 210 1.95 2.46 22.47
CA LEU A 210 2.44 3.69 21.86
C LEU A 210 1.68 4.92 22.35
N ALA A 211 0.35 4.86 22.41
CA ALA A 211 -0.48 5.97 22.87
C ALA A 211 -0.29 6.25 24.38
N ALA A 212 -0.03 5.23 25.19
CA ALA A 212 0.28 5.40 26.61
C ALA A 212 1.68 6.00 26.83
N ALA A 213 2.67 5.63 25.99
CA ALA A 213 4.02 6.19 26.06
C ALA A 213 4.09 7.64 25.55
N GLU A 214 3.24 8.02 24.61
CA GLU A 214 3.22 9.33 23.95
C GLU A 214 1.78 9.92 23.97
N PRO A 215 1.19 10.18 25.16
CA PRO A 215 -0.24 10.50 25.29
C PRO A 215 -0.65 11.83 24.66
N ASP A 216 0.29 12.77 24.53
CA ASP A 216 0.05 14.07 23.89
C ASP A 216 0.27 14.03 22.36
N LEU A 217 0.96 12.99 21.86
CA LEU A 217 1.32 12.87 20.45
C LEU A 217 0.42 11.89 19.70
N VAL A 218 0.07 10.74 20.31
CA VAL A 218 -0.59 9.62 19.64
C VAL A 218 -1.92 9.27 20.31
N THR A 219 -2.86 8.81 19.51
CA THR A 219 -4.15 8.30 19.97
C THR A 219 -4.60 7.09 19.14
N VAL A 220 -5.39 6.22 19.76
CA VAL A 220 -6.10 5.11 19.10
C VAL A 220 -7.57 5.44 18.82
N GLU A 221 -8.00 6.68 19.09
CA GLU A 221 -9.36 7.12 18.90
C GLU A 221 -9.73 7.23 17.43
N GLN A 222 -10.76 6.48 17.01
CA GLN A 222 -11.22 6.44 15.62
C GLN A 222 -11.95 7.74 15.23
N ARG A 223 -12.74 8.30 16.15
CA ARG A 223 -13.50 9.53 15.91
C ARG A 223 -12.57 10.73 15.86
N LYS A 224 -12.62 11.49 14.77
CA LYS A 224 -11.71 12.63 14.55
C LYS A 224 -11.78 13.66 15.67
N GLU A 225 -12.98 13.94 16.15
CA GLU A 225 -13.24 14.93 17.19
C GLU A 225 -12.57 14.54 18.53
N ALA A 226 -12.43 13.24 18.81
CA ALA A 226 -11.80 12.73 20.01
C ALA A 226 -10.27 12.60 19.91
N ARG A 227 -9.69 12.87 18.74
CA ARG A 227 -8.22 12.81 18.54
C ARG A 227 -7.48 13.98 19.18
N HIS A 228 -8.13 15.11 19.35
CA HIS A 228 -7.58 16.34 19.99
C HIS A 228 -6.21 16.75 19.43
N GLY A 229 -6.05 16.76 18.11
CA GLY A 229 -4.81 17.18 17.45
C GLY A 229 -3.67 16.14 17.48
N ARG A 230 -3.95 14.89 17.87
CA ARG A 230 -2.97 13.80 17.94
C ARG A 230 -2.94 12.95 16.68
N VAL A 231 -1.81 12.29 16.45
CA VAL A 231 -1.63 11.29 15.38
C VAL A 231 -2.50 10.07 15.69
N TYR A 232 -3.30 9.65 14.73
CA TYR A 232 -4.09 8.43 14.85
C TYR A 232 -3.29 7.21 14.42
N ALA A 233 -3.07 6.27 15.31
CA ALA A 233 -2.48 4.96 15.02
C ALA A 233 -3.58 4.00 14.55
N ASP A 234 -3.91 4.03 13.25
CA ASP A 234 -4.95 3.19 12.66
C ASP A 234 -4.46 1.75 12.45
N ILE A 235 -5.12 0.79 13.10
CA ILE A 235 -4.89 -0.64 12.95
C ILE A 235 -5.99 -1.37 12.16
N MET A 236 -7.00 -0.65 11.68
CA MET A 236 -8.20 -1.25 11.05
C MET A 236 -7.89 -1.94 9.72
N ARG A 237 -6.73 -1.62 9.11
CA ARG A 237 -6.24 -2.32 7.90
C ARG A 237 -5.98 -3.80 8.16
N ASN A 238 -5.75 -4.21 9.41
CA ASN A 238 -5.43 -5.58 9.80
C ASN A 238 -6.69 -6.45 9.99
N ALA A 239 -7.67 -6.33 9.12
CA ALA A 239 -8.84 -7.18 9.10
C ALA A 239 -8.98 -7.89 7.73
N TYR A 240 -9.66 -9.04 7.71
CA TYR A 240 -9.89 -9.77 6.46
C TYR A 240 -10.56 -8.87 5.41
N ALA A 241 -10.09 -8.99 4.17
CA ALA A 241 -10.56 -8.22 3.02
C ALA A 241 -10.39 -6.69 3.13
N GLN A 242 -9.66 -6.20 4.15
CA GLN A 242 -9.14 -4.84 4.15
C GLN A 242 -7.88 -4.75 3.29
N THR A 243 -7.60 -3.54 2.83
CA THR A 243 -6.51 -3.28 1.90
C THR A 243 -5.73 -2.05 2.32
N ALA A 244 -4.46 -2.00 1.95
CA ALA A 244 -3.63 -0.82 2.08
C ALA A 244 -3.03 -0.44 0.73
N VAL A 245 -2.67 0.84 0.53
CA VAL A 245 -2.02 1.25 -0.72
C VAL A 245 -0.70 0.51 -0.90
N ALA A 246 -0.46 0.00 -2.11
CA ALA A 246 0.77 -0.71 -2.45
C ALA A 246 2.00 0.20 -2.37
N ALA A 247 3.17 -0.39 -2.07
CA ALA A 247 4.44 0.28 -2.34
C ALA A 247 4.54 0.62 -3.83
N TYR A 248 5.04 1.81 -4.13
CA TYR A 248 5.16 2.39 -5.47
C TYR A 248 3.84 2.66 -6.20
N SER A 249 2.70 2.57 -5.53
CA SER A 249 1.42 2.98 -6.12
C SER A 249 1.31 4.50 -6.19
N VAL A 250 0.92 5.02 -7.35
CA VAL A 250 0.56 6.43 -7.51
C VAL A 250 -0.70 6.73 -6.70
N ARG A 251 -0.82 7.96 -6.20
CA ARG A 251 -2.01 8.43 -5.48
C ARG A 251 -2.75 9.47 -6.31
N ALA A 252 -4.07 9.40 -6.26
CA ALA A 252 -4.96 10.32 -6.97
C ALA A 252 -5.06 11.66 -6.23
N ARG A 253 -3.94 12.39 -6.17
CA ARG A 253 -3.77 13.70 -5.54
C ARG A 253 -2.97 14.62 -6.45
N PRO A 254 -3.05 15.95 -6.29
CA PRO A 254 -2.18 16.89 -7.01
C PRO A 254 -0.72 16.42 -6.95
N HIS A 255 0.02 16.66 -8.01
CA HIS A 255 1.42 16.27 -8.22
C HIS A 255 1.68 14.76 -8.38
N ALA A 256 0.61 13.94 -8.48
CA ALA A 256 0.72 12.48 -8.64
C ALA A 256 1.73 11.84 -7.68
N PRO A 257 1.59 12.03 -6.34
CA PRO A 257 2.53 11.48 -5.40
C PRO A 257 2.48 9.96 -5.38
N VAL A 258 3.55 9.35 -4.87
CA VAL A 258 3.77 7.89 -4.85
C VAL A 258 3.94 7.40 -3.42
N ALA A 259 3.27 6.32 -3.07
CA ALA A 259 3.48 5.62 -1.81
C ALA A 259 4.84 4.89 -1.84
N THR A 260 5.87 5.47 -1.24
CA THR A 260 7.26 5.10 -1.49
C THR A 260 7.93 4.50 -0.24
N PRO A 261 8.56 3.32 -0.35
CA PRO A 261 9.46 2.79 0.66
C PRO A 261 10.57 3.80 1.01
N VAL A 262 10.80 3.97 2.31
CA VAL A 262 11.84 4.84 2.84
C VAL A 262 12.62 4.12 3.95
N SER A 263 13.86 4.54 4.18
CA SER A 263 14.65 4.09 5.32
C SER A 263 14.21 4.79 6.61
N TRP A 264 14.59 4.23 7.75
CA TRP A 264 14.34 4.88 9.03
C TRP A 264 15.15 6.17 9.22
N ASP A 265 16.31 6.27 8.56
CA ASP A 265 17.10 7.51 8.55
C ASP A 265 16.40 8.60 7.74
N GLU A 266 15.76 8.24 6.63
CA GLU A 266 14.90 9.19 5.88
C GLU A 266 13.69 9.64 6.70
N VAL A 267 13.10 8.76 7.53
CA VAL A 267 12.01 9.17 8.45
C VAL A 267 12.50 10.18 9.49
N ALA A 268 13.74 10.06 9.93
CA ALA A 268 14.35 11.01 10.88
C ALA A 268 14.67 12.37 10.22
N ASP A 269 14.82 12.42 8.88
CA ASP A 269 15.08 13.65 8.14
C ASP A 269 13.87 14.61 8.18
N PRO A 270 14.02 15.85 8.69
CA PRO A 270 12.95 16.85 8.68
C PRO A 270 12.42 17.21 7.28
N ALA A 271 13.22 17.01 6.24
CA ALA A 271 12.82 17.30 4.86
C ALA A 271 11.81 16.30 4.29
N LEU A 272 11.66 15.10 4.90
CA LEU A 272 10.69 14.12 4.43
C LEU A 272 9.26 14.59 4.70
N ALA A 273 8.43 14.53 3.65
CA ALA A 273 6.99 14.70 3.70
C ALA A 273 6.26 13.43 3.18
N ALA A 274 4.98 13.30 3.48
CA ALA A 274 4.18 12.13 3.07
C ALA A 274 4.07 11.99 1.55
N ASP A 275 4.24 13.05 0.80
CA ASP A 275 4.11 13.20 -0.65
C ASP A 275 5.41 13.64 -1.35
N SER A 276 6.57 13.51 -0.67
CA SER A 276 7.89 13.89 -1.19
C SER A 276 8.23 13.27 -2.54
N PHE A 277 7.69 12.10 -2.85
CA PHE A 277 7.99 11.35 -4.07
C PHE A 277 6.81 11.39 -5.02
N THR A 278 7.06 11.85 -6.25
CA THR A 278 6.03 11.96 -7.29
C THR A 278 6.29 10.96 -8.42
N LEU A 279 5.29 10.72 -9.25
CA LEU A 279 5.40 9.88 -10.44
C LEU A 279 6.60 10.29 -11.31
N ARG A 280 6.86 11.60 -11.48
CA ARG A 280 7.97 12.12 -12.30
C ARG A 280 9.33 12.03 -11.63
N ALA A 281 9.40 12.17 -10.31
CA ALA A 281 10.65 12.14 -9.56
C ALA A 281 11.10 10.71 -9.18
N LEU A 282 10.20 9.73 -9.23
CA LEU A 282 10.53 8.38 -8.77
C LEU A 282 11.64 7.68 -9.59
N PRO A 283 11.76 7.85 -10.92
CA PRO A 283 12.86 7.25 -11.68
C PRO A 283 14.24 7.63 -11.14
N ASP A 284 14.45 8.90 -10.80
CA ASP A 284 15.71 9.38 -10.21
C ASP A 284 15.97 8.76 -8.84
N ARG A 285 14.93 8.65 -8.02
CA ARG A 285 15.02 7.94 -6.74
C ARG A 285 15.39 6.47 -6.93
N LEU A 286 14.76 5.76 -7.85
CA LEU A 286 15.10 4.35 -8.11
C LEU A 286 16.54 4.20 -8.60
N ALA A 287 17.05 5.13 -9.41
CA ALA A 287 18.45 5.15 -9.81
C ALA A 287 19.40 5.40 -8.62
N GLN A 288 19.00 6.23 -7.65
CA GLN A 288 19.74 6.42 -6.40
C GLN A 288 19.72 5.15 -5.54
N LEU A 289 18.55 4.53 -5.36
CA LEU A 289 18.39 3.30 -4.59
C LEU A 289 19.14 2.10 -5.19
N ALA A 290 19.30 2.06 -6.51
CA ALA A 290 20.12 1.03 -7.17
C ALA A 290 21.60 1.09 -6.74
N LYS A 291 22.08 2.26 -6.28
CA LYS A 291 23.43 2.47 -5.75
C LYS A 291 23.51 2.37 -4.23
N ALA A 292 22.53 2.92 -3.53
CA ALA A 292 22.51 3.01 -2.06
C ALA A 292 21.91 1.77 -1.37
N GLY A 293 21.12 0.98 -2.09
CA GLY A 293 20.34 -0.14 -1.57
C GLY A 293 18.84 0.21 -1.38
N ASP A 294 18.00 -0.78 -1.57
CA ASP A 294 16.55 -0.65 -1.35
C ASP A 294 16.26 -0.63 0.16
N PRO A 295 15.55 0.38 0.71
CA PRO A 295 15.17 0.43 2.13
C PRO A 295 14.38 -0.80 2.61
N TRP A 296 13.71 -1.49 1.68
CA TRP A 296 12.95 -2.70 1.95
C TRP A 296 13.67 -3.99 1.52
N ALA A 297 14.98 -3.89 1.20
CA ALA A 297 15.80 -5.04 0.87
C ALA A 297 15.71 -6.11 1.96
N GLY A 298 15.34 -7.33 1.57
CA GLY A 298 15.22 -8.44 2.49
C GLY A 298 13.95 -8.48 3.34
N MET A 299 13.00 -7.54 3.20
CA MET A 299 11.73 -7.56 3.91
C MET A 299 11.02 -8.92 3.82
N SER A 300 11.03 -9.56 2.66
CA SER A 300 10.40 -10.86 2.44
C SER A 300 11.08 -12.03 3.19
N ARG A 301 12.30 -11.83 3.69
CA ARG A 301 13.04 -12.81 4.51
C ARG A 301 12.62 -12.77 5.98
N HIS A 302 12.06 -11.65 6.45
CA HIS A 302 11.55 -11.50 7.81
C HIS A 302 10.15 -12.12 7.90
N ARG A 303 10.10 -13.45 8.16
CA ARG A 303 8.83 -14.18 8.37
C ARG A 303 8.60 -14.36 9.87
N GLN A 304 8.10 -13.32 10.51
CA GLN A 304 8.05 -13.19 11.97
C GLN A 304 6.75 -13.77 12.55
N GLY A 305 6.86 -14.49 13.67
CA GLY A 305 5.72 -14.95 14.44
C GLY A 305 5.47 -14.06 15.64
N LEU A 306 4.23 -13.98 16.12
CA LEU A 306 3.84 -13.08 17.22
C LEU A 306 3.87 -13.71 18.61
N SER A 307 4.17 -15.00 18.74
CA SER A 307 4.15 -15.69 20.05
C SER A 307 5.15 -15.11 21.07
N ARG A 308 6.40 -14.82 20.64
CA ARG A 308 7.41 -14.17 21.48
C ARG A 308 7.09 -12.70 21.74
N PRO A 309 6.77 -11.89 20.72
CA PRO A 309 6.34 -10.51 20.91
C PRO A 309 5.19 -10.35 21.91
N ARG A 310 4.15 -11.18 21.85
CA ARG A 310 3.04 -11.15 22.83
C ARG A 310 3.51 -11.38 24.27
N ARG A 311 4.41 -12.34 24.49
CA ARG A 311 4.95 -12.56 25.86
C ARG A 311 5.76 -11.37 26.34
N LEU A 312 6.48 -10.68 25.48
CA LEU A 312 7.23 -9.48 25.84
C LEU A 312 6.28 -8.31 26.11
N LEU A 313 5.26 -8.14 25.27
CA LEU A 313 4.24 -7.11 25.43
C LEU A 313 3.48 -7.23 26.74
N ALA A 314 3.09 -8.45 27.14
CA ALA A 314 2.39 -8.71 28.39
C ALA A 314 3.21 -8.40 29.66
N ARG A 315 4.52 -8.14 29.52
CA ARG A 315 5.40 -7.75 30.64
C ARG A 315 5.62 -6.24 30.73
N LYS A 316 5.19 -5.48 29.71
CA LYS A 316 5.26 -4.01 29.76
C LYS A 316 4.13 -3.52 30.70
N PRO A 317 4.41 -2.57 31.60
CA PRO A 317 3.37 -1.96 32.42
C PRO A 317 2.37 -1.25 31.52
N SER A 318 1.08 -1.34 31.87
CA SER A 318 -0.05 -0.65 31.24
C SER A 318 0.04 0.84 31.46
#